data_40dc5162dde165c548baf081d85e1e43
#
_entry.id   40dc5162dde165c548baf081d85e1e43
#
_cell.length_a   1.000
_cell.length_b   1.000
_cell.length_c   1.000
_cell.angle_alpha   90.00
_cell.angle_beta   90.00
_cell.angle_gamma   90.00
#
_symmetry.space_group_name_H-M   'P 1'
#
loop_
_entity.id
_entity.type
_entity.pdbx_description
1 polymer ?
#
loop_
_entity_poly.entity_id
_entity_poly.type
_entity_poly.pdbx_seq_one_letter_code
_entity_poly.pdbx_strand_id
1 'polypeptide(L)'
;MKIKENKKAPSFKLPGTSSIDFDLKDIKGKLLIYFYPKDDTPGCTLETRDFSKLYKKFRKIKCELVGVSKDSLESHEKFKKKYKVPFELLSDFDIKMQKKYGIWGVKSFMGKKFLGTIRSTVFIDKGKVKKIWSNVR
;
A
#
# COMPACT_ATOMS: atom_id res chain seq x y z
N MET A 1 -11.41 -10.49 4.13
CA MET A 1 -10.29 -9.68 4.61
C MET A 1 -9.94 -10.12 6.03
N LYS A 2 -8.66 -10.27 6.32
CA LYS A 2 -8.22 -10.76 7.65
C LYS A 2 -8.05 -9.66 8.67
N ILE A 3 -7.88 -8.42 8.23
CA ILE A 3 -7.80 -7.27 9.14
C ILE A 3 -9.21 -6.77 9.48
N LYS A 4 -9.34 -6.18 10.66
CA LYS A 4 -10.62 -5.63 11.13
C LYS A 4 -10.41 -4.28 11.80
N GLU A 5 -11.37 -3.38 11.62
CA GLU A 5 -11.32 -2.08 12.29
C GLU A 5 -11.28 -2.24 13.81
N ASN A 6 -10.52 -1.37 14.46
CA ASN A 6 -10.29 -1.33 15.91
C ASN A 6 -9.48 -2.52 16.46
N LYS A 7 -8.89 -3.34 15.59
CA LYS A 7 -8.00 -4.43 15.97
C LYS A 7 -6.56 -4.09 15.61
N LYS A 8 -5.63 -4.75 16.29
CA LYS A 8 -4.19 -4.57 16.04
C LYS A 8 -3.86 -4.92 14.59
N ALA A 9 -3.10 -4.03 13.93
CA ALA A 9 -2.63 -4.28 12.57
C ALA A 9 -1.56 -5.39 12.58
N PRO A 10 -1.62 -6.35 11.64
CA PRO A 10 -0.55 -7.36 11.53
C PRO A 10 0.80 -6.70 11.27
N SER A 11 1.83 -7.17 11.94
CA SER A 11 3.19 -6.66 11.77
C SER A 11 3.71 -6.97 10.38
N PHE A 12 4.57 -6.09 9.87
CA PHE A 12 5.28 -6.34 8.62
C PHE A 12 6.58 -5.55 8.56
N LYS A 13 7.51 -6.04 7.76
CA LYS A 13 8.74 -5.34 7.43
C LYS A 13 9.03 -5.62 5.96
N LEU A 14 9.11 -4.56 5.16
CA LEU A 14 9.29 -4.67 3.71
C LEU A 14 10.41 -3.74 3.23
N PRO A 15 11.15 -4.16 2.18
CA PRO A 15 12.08 -3.24 1.54
C PRO A 15 11.30 -2.15 0.81
N GLY A 16 11.81 -0.95 0.88
CA GLY A 16 11.20 0.20 0.26
C GLY A 16 12.16 0.96 -0.64
N THR A 17 11.60 1.87 -1.43
CA THR A 17 12.37 2.78 -2.27
C THR A 17 13.29 3.64 -1.40
N SER A 18 14.28 4.31 -2.02
CA SER A 18 15.27 5.12 -1.30
C SER A 18 16.11 4.33 -0.31
N SER A 19 16.32 3.03 -0.59
CA SER A 19 17.16 2.12 0.21
C SER A 19 16.76 2.00 1.69
N ILE A 20 15.46 2.12 1.97
CA ILE A 20 14.94 1.94 3.33
C ILE A 20 14.28 0.57 3.50
N ASP A 21 14.31 0.07 4.73
CA ASP A 21 13.44 -1.03 5.16
C ASP A 21 12.36 -0.42 6.03
N PHE A 22 11.10 -0.66 5.66
CA PHE A 22 9.95 -0.11 6.38
C PHE A 22 9.38 -1.17 7.31
N ASP A 23 9.34 -0.85 8.60
CA ASP A 23 8.83 -1.76 9.62
C ASP A 23 7.68 -1.07 10.37
N LEU A 24 6.52 -1.72 10.43
CA LEU A 24 5.36 -1.15 11.09
C LEU A 24 5.63 -0.78 12.55
N LYS A 25 6.45 -1.54 13.26
CA LYS A 25 6.75 -1.27 14.68
C LYS A 25 7.43 0.09 14.89
N ASP A 26 8.07 0.64 13.86
CA ASP A 26 8.74 1.93 13.94
C ASP A 26 7.78 3.12 13.76
N ILE A 27 6.55 2.85 13.39
CA ILE A 27 5.53 3.88 13.17
C ILE A 27 4.67 4.00 14.42
N LYS A 28 4.84 5.09 15.16
CA LYS A 28 4.16 5.29 16.44
C LYS A 28 2.80 5.96 16.32
N GLY A 29 2.54 6.64 15.21
CA GLY A 29 1.31 7.39 14.99
C GLY A 29 0.50 6.90 13.82
N LYS A 30 0.14 7.82 12.94
CA LYS A 30 -0.75 7.57 11.80
C LYS A 30 0.00 7.04 10.59
N LEU A 31 -0.57 6.03 9.95
CA LEU A 31 -0.04 5.43 8.72
C LEU A 31 -1.18 5.11 7.77
N LEU A 32 -1.10 5.60 6.54
CA LEU A 32 -2.02 5.22 5.48
C LEU A 32 -1.26 4.35 4.48
N ILE A 33 -1.79 3.16 4.23
CA ILE A 33 -1.22 2.20 3.29
C ILE A 33 -2.21 1.99 2.17
N TYR A 34 -1.80 2.19 0.91
CA TYR A 34 -2.63 1.77 -0.20
C TYR A 34 -1.97 0.60 -0.93
N PHE A 35 -2.75 -0.44 -1.15
CA PHE A 35 -2.33 -1.65 -1.84
C PHE A 35 -2.84 -1.59 -3.27
N TYR A 36 -1.96 -1.80 -4.24
CA TYR A 36 -2.31 -1.72 -5.65
C TYR A 36 -1.69 -2.87 -6.44
N PRO A 37 -2.34 -3.28 -7.57
CA PRO A 37 -1.90 -4.47 -8.29
C PRO A 37 -0.55 -4.38 -8.99
N LYS A 38 -0.24 -3.25 -9.65
CA LYS A 38 0.96 -3.20 -10.48
C LYS A 38 1.39 -1.77 -10.80
N ASP A 39 2.70 -1.53 -10.69
CA ASP A 39 3.31 -0.25 -11.07
C ASP A 39 3.01 0.11 -12.52
N ASP A 40 2.87 1.41 -12.77
CA ASP A 40 2.77 2.00 -14.10
C ASP A 40 1.63 1.44 -14.97
N THR A 41 0.54 1.01 -14.32
CA THR A 41 -0.72 0.72 -15.01
C THR A 41 -1.64 1.94 -14.86
N PRO A 42 -2.63 2.14 -15.77
CA PRO A 42 -3.45 3.37 -15.74
C PRO A 42 -4.12 3.67 -14.41
N GLY A 43 -4.80 2.69 -13.81
CA GLY A 43 -5.49 2.88 -12.53
C GLY A 43 -4.55 3.10 -11.37
N CYS A 44 -3.46 2.34 -11.30
CA CYS A 44 -2.48 2.47 -10.23
C CYS A 44 -1.70 3.78 -10.33
N THR A 45 -1.40 4.21 -11.55
CA THR A 45 -0.73 5.49 -11.78
C THR A 45 -1.62 6.65 -11.33
N LEU A 46 -2.90 6.62 -11.68
CA LEU A 46 -3.86 7.65 -11.27
C LEU A 46 -3.97 7.72 -9.74
N GLU A 47 -4.12 6.58 -9.09
CA GLU A 47 -4.21 6.50 -7.63
C GLU A 47 -2.95 7.07 -6.97
N THR A 48 -1.78 6.68 -7.45
CA THR A 48 -0.50 7.17 -6.92
C THR A 48 -0.35 8.67 -7.12
N ARG A 49 -0.77 9.19 -8.27
CA ARG A 49 -0.72 10.63 -8.52
C ARG A 49 -1.67 11.40 -7.61
N ASP A 50 -2.86 10.87 -7.35
CA ASP A 50 -3.81 11.50 -6.44
C ASP A 50 -3.24 11.54 -5.01
N PHE A 51 -2.66 10.47 -4.52
CA PHE A 51 -2.00 10.46 -3.21
C PHE A 51 -0.80 11.41 -3.18
N SER A 52 -0.04 11.50 -4.28
CA SER A 52 1.09 12.41 -4.37
C SER A 52 0.65 13.87 -4.21
N LYS A 53 -0.48 14.25 -4.81
CA LYS A 53 -1.05 15.60 -4.68
C LYS A 53 -1.47 15.89 -3.24
N LEU A 54 -1.93 14.89 -2.52
CA LEU A 54 -2.42 15.03 -1.14
C LEU A 54 -1.32 14.85 -0.09
N TYR A 55 -0.11 14.50 -0.50
CA TYR A 55 0.96 14.12 0.42
C TYR A 55 1.28 15.22 1.45
N LYS A 56 1.32 16.48 1.03
CA LYS A 56 1.57 17.59 1.94
C LYS A 56 0.52 17.67 3.03
N LYS A 57 -0.74 17.41 2.69
CA LYS A 57 -1.84 17.40 3.66
C LYS A 57 -1.68 16.27 4.68
N PHE A 58 -1.26 15.08 4.23
CA PHE A 58 -0.98 13.97 5.13
C PHE A 58 0.17 14.32 6.09
N ARG A 59 1.22 14.95 5.59
CA ARG A 59 2.34 15.37 6.43
C ARG A 59 1.93 16.38 7.48
N LYS A 60 1.03 17.30 7.15
CA LYS A 60 0.54 18.29 8.12
C LYS A 60 -0.15 17.64 9.32
N ILE A 61 -0.83 16.54 9.11
CA ILE A 61 -1.47 15.80 10.21
C ILE A 61 -0.59 14.67 10.74
N LYS A 62 0.69 14.70 10.39
CA LYS A 62 1.69 13.71 10.83
C LYS A 62 1.31 12.28 10.47
N CYS A 63 0.75 12.09 9.28
CA CYS A 63 0.39 10.78 8.76
C CYS A 63 1.44 10.33 7.73
N GLU A 64 2.05 9.16 7.98
CA GLU A 64 2.91 8.53 6.99
C GLU A 64 2.05 7.93 5.89
N LEU A 65 2.58 7.93 4.67
CA LEU A 65 1.88 7.38 3.50
C LEU A 65 2.83 6.46 2.74
N VAL A 66 2.40 5.23 2.47
CA VAL A 66 3.18 4.29 1.67
C VAL A 66 2.27 3.54 0.72
N GLY A 67 2.82 3.21 -0.46
CA GLY A 67 2.16 2.30 -1.40
C GLY A 67 2.80 0.93 -1.32
N VAL A 68 2.01 -0.13 -1.49
CA VAL A 68 2.48 -1.51 -1.42
C VAL A 68 1.95 -2.28 -2.63
N SER A 69 2.83 -2.97 -3.32
CA SER A 69 2.46 -3.93 -4.35
C SER A 69 3.46 -5.08 -4.36
N LYS A 70 3.18 -6.10 -5.20
CA LYS A 70 4.09 -7.23 -5.36
C LYS A 70 5.24 -6.96 -6.33
N ASP A 71 5.27 -5.78 -6.94
CA ASP A 71 6.34 -5.41 -7.86
C ASP A 71 7.70 -5.42 -7.18
N SER A 72 8.76 -5.64 -7.97
CA SER A 72 10.11 -5.62 -7.46
C SER A 72 10.50 -4.21 -7.01
N LEU A 73 11.54 -4.14 -6.17
CA LEU A 73 12.07 -2.84 -5.75
C LEU A 73 12.58 -2.03 -6.94
N GLU A 74 13.17 -2.71 -7.92
CA GLU A 74 13.62 -2.06 -9.15
C GLU A 74 12.46 -1.39 -9.90
N SER A 75 11.32 -2.09 -10.02
CA SER A 75 10.11 -1.54 -10.64
C SER A 75 9.62 -0.31 -9.87
N HIS A 76 9.58 -0.40 -8.54
CA HIS A 76 9.16 0.71 -7.67
C HIS A 76 10.08 1.93 -7.82
N GLU A 77 11.39 1.72 -7.90
CA GLU A 77 12.33 2.83 -8.09
C GLU A 77 12.07 3.56 -9.42
N LYS A 78 11.83 2.81 -10.50
CA LYS A 78 11.51 3.38 -11.81
C LYS A 78 10.18 4.15 -11.77
N PHE A 79 9.16 3.58 -11.15
CA PHE A 79 7.85 4.19 -11.04
C PHE A 79 7.89 5.47 -10.22
N LYS A 80 8.57 5.43 -9.08
CA LYS A 80 8.75 6.59 -8.21
C LYS A 80 9.45 7.73 -8.95
N LYS A 81 10.52 7.43 -9.68
CA LYS A 81 11.28 8.42 -10.44
C LYS A 81 10.46 9.00 -11.59
N LYS A 82 9.77 8.14 -12.34
CA LYS A 82 8.99 8.54 -13.52
C LYS A 82 7.90 9.55 -13.15
N TYR A 83 7.21 9.34 -12.06
CA TYR A 83 6.08 10.19 -11.64
C TYR A 83 6.40 11.10 -10.48
N LYS A 84 7.67 11.18 -10.05
CA LYS A 84 8.12 12.03 -8.94
C LYS A 84 7.28 11.82 -7.68
N VAL A 85 7.09 10.57 -7.31
CA VAL A 85 6.31 10.18 -6.13
C VAL A 85 7.04 10.64 -4.87
N PRO A 86 6.41 11.44 -4.00
CA PRO A 86 7.10 12.03 -2.84
C PRO A 86 7.18 11.12 -1.61
N PHE A 87 6.57 9.96 -1.64
CA PHE A 87 6.57 9.00 -0.53
C PHE A 87 7.18 7.67 -0.99
N GLU A 88 7.34 6.74 -0.06
CA GLU A 88 7.99 5.47 -0.37
C GLU A 88 7.01 4.43 -0.89
N LEU A 89 7.50 3.59 -1.79
CA LEU A 89 6.79 2.43 -2.30
C LEU A 89 7.48 1.18 -1.75
N LEU A 90 6.71 0.26 -1.20
CA LEU A 90 7.22 -0.95 -0.55
C LEU A 90 6.97 -2.17 -1.42
N SER A 91 7.96 -3.05 -1.48
CA SER A 91 7.88 -4.27 -2.28
C SER A 91 7.47 -5.46 -1.42
N ASP A 92 6.25 -5.96 -1.66
CA ASP A 92 5.76 -7.21 -1.07
C ASP A 92 5.89 -8.32 -2.11
N PHE A 93 7.11 -8.54 -2.57
CA PHE A 93 7.43 -9.41 -3.70
C PHE A 93 6.90 -10.84 -3.53
N ASP A 94 6.97 -11.39 -2.33
CA ASP A 94 6.49 -12.73 -2.02
C ASP A 94 5.04 -12.75 -1.53
N ILE A 95 4.35 -11.63 -1.56
CA ILE A 95 2.95 -11.43 -1.16
C ILE A 95 2.59 -11.85 0.26
N LYS A 96 3.58 -12.01 1.13
CA LYS A 96 3.34 -12.41 2.53
C LYS A 96 2.48 -11.40 3.29
N MET A 97 2.77 -10.11 3.13
CA MET A 97 1.97 -9.06 3.76
C MET A 97 0.54 -9.04 3.24
N GLN A 98 0.37 -9.14 1.91
CA GLN A 98 -0.96 -9.14 1.32
C GLN A 98 -1.80 -10.31 1.80
N LYS A 99 -1.21 -11.49 1.93
CA LYS A 99 -1.89 -12.66 2.49
C LYS A 99 -2.24 -12.45 3.97
N LYS A 100 -1.31 -11.90 4.73
CA LYS A 100 -1.48 -11.62 6.15
C LYS A 100 -2.63 -10.64 6.40
N TYR A 101 -2.75 -9.61 5.55
CA TYR A 101 -3.82 -8.63 5.63
C TYR A 101 -5.12 -9.12 4.98
N GLY A 102 -5.06 -10.22 4.23
CA GLY A 102 -6.24 -10.78 3.57
C GLY A 102 -6.70 -10.00 2.35
N ILE A 103 -5.78 -9.35 1.66
CA ILE A 103 -6.06 -8.56 0.46
C ILE A 103 -5.52 -9.20 -0.82
N TRP A 104 -4.94 -10.40 -0.72
CA TRP A 104 -4.61 -11.24 -1.87
C TRP A 104 -5.72 -12.25 -2.04
N GLY A 105 -6.43 -12.19 -3.15
CA GLY A 105 -7.59 -13.04 -3.33
C GLY A 105 -8.04 -13.14 -4.77
N VAL A 106 -9.21 -13.75 -4.96
CA VAL A 106 -9.78 -13.97 -6.28
C VAL A 106 -10.35 -12.68 -6.83
N LYS A 107 -9.93 -12.32 -8.05
CA LYS A 107 -10.44 -11.17 -8.80
C LYS A 107 -11.12 -11.70 -10.07
N SER A 108 -12.06 -10.91 -10.59
CA SER A 108 -12.76 -11.24 -11.82
C SER A 108 -12.58 -10.10 -12.82
N PHE A 109 -12.23 -10.44 -14.07
CA PHE A 109 -12.12 -9.47 -15.15
C PHE A 109 -12.53 -10.13 -16.47
N MET A 110 -13.51 -9.54 -17.14
CA MET A 110 -14.05 -10.04 -18.41
C MET A 110 -14.44 -11.52 -18.37
N GLY A 111 -15.07 -11.93 -17.27
CA GLY A 111 -15.55 -13.31 -17.09
C GLY A 111 -14.48 -14.30 -16.63
N LYS A 112 -13.24 -13.87 -16.51
CA LYS A 112 -12.13 -14.72 -16.03
C LYS A 112 -11.83 -14.44 -14.57
N LYS A 113 -11.56 -15.49 -13.80
CA LYS A 113 -11.14 -15.38 -12.39
C LYS A 113 -9.63 -15.63 -12.29
N PHE A 114 -8.98 -14.83 -11.45
CA PHE A 114 -7.54 -14.98 -11.19
C PHE A 114 -7.20 -14.48 -9.79
N LEU A 115 -6.05 -14.91 -9.28
CA LEU A 115 -5.55 -14.42 -7.99
C LEU A 115 -4.78 -13.12 -8.19
N GLY A 116 -5.00 -12.17 -7.30
CA GLY A 116 -4.29 -10.90 -7.36
C GLY A 116 -4.57 -10.02 -6.16
N THR A 117 -3.96 -8.84 -6.18
CA THR A 117 -4.16 -7.82 -5.14
C THR A 117 -5.55 -7.21 -5.27
N ILE A 118 -6.33 -7.27 -4.21
CA ILE A 118 -7.59 -6.55 -4.11
C ILE A 118 -7.24 -5.12 -3.70
N ARG A 119 -7.46 -4.16 -4.61
CA ARG A 119 -7.10 -2.75 -4.37
C ARG A 119 -7.75 -2.26 -3.09
N SER A 120 -6.95 -1.91 -2.10
CA SER A 120 -7.43 -1.57 -0.77
C SER A 120 -6.57 -0.46 -0.17
N THR A 121 -7.19 0.34 0.70
CA THR A 121 -6.49 1.34 1.49
C THR A 121 -6.79 1.11 2.95
N VAL A 122 -5.76 1.16 3.79
CA VAL A 122 -5.88 0.87 5.22
C VAL A 122 -5.27 2.02 6.01
N PHE A 123 -6.05 2.57 6.93
CA PHE A 123 -5.57 3.59 7.85
C PHE A 123 -5.29 2.97 9.22
N ILE A 124 -4.08 3.17 9.71
CA ILE A 124 -3.59 2.64 10.99
C ILE A 124 -3.22 3.83 11.87
N ASP A 125 -3.59 3.78 13.14
CA ASP A 125 -3.19 4.77 14.12
C ASP A 125 -2.76 4.06 15.40
N LYS A 126 -1.54 4.33 15.84
CA LYS A 126 -0.95 3.72 17.05
C LYS A 126 -1.03 2.19 17.02
N GLY A 127 -0.76 1.62 15.85
CA GLY A 127 -0.73 0.17 15.66
C GLY A 127 -2.09 -0.51 15.50
N LYS A 128 -3.18 0.23 15.53
CA LYS A 128 -4.52 -0.31 15.32
C LYS A 128 -5.11 0.10 13.99
N VAL A 129 -5.78 -0.83 13.32
CA VAL A 129 -6.52 -0.53 12.10
C VAL A 129 -7.73 0.34 12.45
N LYS A 130 -7.82 1.52 11.87
CA LYS A 130 -8.92 2.45 12.15
C LYS A 130 -9.96 2.49 11.04
N LYS A 131 -9.55 2.33 9.79
CA LYS A 131 -10.45 2.38 8.65
C LYS A 131 -9.92 1.51 7.52
N ILE A 132 -10.82 0.86 6.82
CA ILE A 132 -10.51 0.00 5.67
C ILE A 132 -11.40 0.42 4.50
N TRP A 133 -10.78 0.71 3.36
CA TRP A 133 -11.47 0.90 2.09
C TRP A 133 -11.07 -0.25 1.20
N SER A 134 -12.00 -1.15 0.94
CA SER A 134 -11.74 -2.34 0.15
C SER A 134 -12.30 -2.18 -1.26
N ASN A 135 -11.65 -2.84 -2.22
CA ASN A 135 -12.10 -2.87 -3.61
C ASN A 135 -12.20 -1.47 -4.23
N VAL A 136 -11.24 -0.63 -3.93
CA VAL A 136 -11.17 0.77 -4.40
C VAL A 136 -11.01 0.82 -5.92
N ARG A 137 -11.67 1.76 -6.58
CA ARG A 137 -11.61 1.96 -8.04
C ARG A 137 -11.14 3.37 -8.40
#